data_e7e9ddcf0dedfe62adb53c6b6034089f
#
_entry.id   e7e9ddcf0dedfe62adb53c6b6034089f
#
_cell.length_a   1.000
_cell.length_b   1.000
_cell.length_c   1.000
_cell.angle_alpha   90.00
_cell.angle_beta   90.00
_cell.angle_gamma   90.00
#
_symmetry.space_group_name_H-M   'P 1'
#
loop_
_entity.id
_entity.type
_entity.pdbx_description
1 polymer ?
#
loop_
_entity_poly.entity_id
_entity_poly.type
_entity_poly.pdbx_seq_one_letter_code
_entity_poly.pdbx_strand_id
1 'polypeptide(L)'
;VNKKKLRFVSPDDVETLVLPWGRIKWLSEPGVTGSGIMTTGVVDLEAGKGHERHNHPGCDEIIYVIQGQGEQFIEFEDGEVSKRNVKSGDLIFIPADLYHGTLNTGEGVMQLLVVYQSAGPEALLRTLPDCEIIPAKNNG
;
A
#
# COMPACT_ATOMS: atom_id res chain seq x y z
N VAL A 1 -7.91 -27.78 0.84
CA VAL A 1 -7.75 -27.65 -0.62
C VAL A 1 -6.61 -26.66 -0.89
N ASN A 2 -5.54 -27.14 -1.51
CA ASN A 2 -4.44 -26.27 -1.93
C ASN A 2 -4.91 -25.38 -3.08
N LYS A 3 -5.21 -24.12 -2.77
CA LYS A 3 -5.49 -23.15 -3.82
C LYS A 3 -4.24 -22.96 -4.65
N LYS A 4 -4.36 -23.14 -5.95
CA LYS A 4 -3.27 -22.87 -6.87
C LYS A 4 -2.88 -21.39 -6.81
N LYS A 5 -1.59 -21.10 -6.67
CA LYS A 5 -1.09 -19.73 -6.67
C LYS A 5 -1.33 -19.09 -8.03
N LEU A 6 -1.80 -17.84 -8.02
CA LEU A 6 -2.15 -17.11 -9.23
C LEU A 6 -0.90 -16.54 -9.90
N ARG A 7 -0.93 -16.48 -11.22
CA ARG A 7 0.06 -15.77 -12.04
C ARG A 7 -0.54 -14.56 -12.74
N PHE A 8 -1.86 -14.59 -12.94
CA PHE A 8 -2.64 -13.46 -13.43
C PHE A 8 -3.63 -13.12 -12.32
N VAL A 9 -3.66 -11.87 -11.89
CA VAL A 9 -4.46 -11.46 -10.75
C VAL A 9 -5.31 -10.25 -11.14
N SER A 10 -6.61 -10.40 -11.01
CA SER A 10 -7.57 -9.30 -11.16
C SER A 10 -8.01 -8.80 -9.77
N PRO A 11 -8.50 -7.57 -9.66
CA PRO A 11 -8.95 -7.03 -8.36
C PRO A 11 -10.00 -7.89 -7.64
N ASP A 12 -10.86 -8.57 -8.40
CA ASP A 12 -11.91 -9.42 -7.81
C ASP A 12 -11.39 -10.79 -7.34
N ASP A 13 -10.15 -11.12 -7.65
CA ASP A 13 -9.51 -12.37 -7.19
C ASP A 13 -8.98 -12.28 -5.77
N VAL A 14 -8.90 -11.08 -5.21
CA VAL A 14 -8.31 -10.83 -3.90
C VAL A 14 -9.28 -10.10 -2.97
N GLU A 15 -9.06 -10.28 -1.68
CA GLU A 15 -9.83 -9.55 -0.68
C GLU A 15 -9.49 -8.07 -0.65
N THR A 16 -10.40 -7.26 -0.10
CA THR A 16 -10.19 -5.85 0.13
C THR A 16 -10.05 -5.59 1.63
N LEU A 17 -8.96 -4.94 2.02
CA LEU A 17 -8.81 -4.41 3.37
C LEU A 17 -9.43 -3.02 3.41
N VAL A 18 -10.35 -2.80 4.35
CA VAL A 18 -10.97 -1.49 4.57
C VAL A 18 -10.42 -0.92 5.86
N LEU A 19 -9.83 0.26 5.75
CA LEU A 19 -9.17 0.98 6.84
C LEU A 19 -9.81 2.37 6.98
N PRO A 20 -9.60 3.08 8.11
CA PRO A 20 -10.21 4.41 8.30
C PRO A 20 -9.86 5.42 7.21
N TRP A 21 -8.72 5.26 6.54
CA TRP A 21 -8.22 6.18 5.53
C TRP A 21 -8.46 5.73 4.09
N GLY A 22 -8.94 4.51 3.87
CA GLY A 22 -9.18 4.01 2.51
C GLY A 22 -9.21 2.50 2.41
N ARG A 23 -8.80 1.99 1.26
CA ARG A 23 -8.84 0.57 0.94
C ARG A 23 -7.55 0.09 0.33
N ILE A 24 -7.23 -1.19 0.56
CA ILE A 24 -6.09 -1.85 -0.08
C ILE A 24 -6.50 -3.19 -0.65
N LYS A 25 -6.02 -3.48 -1.85
CA LYS A 25 -6.03 -4.81 -2.44
C LYS A 25 -4.59 -5.27 -2.65
N TRP A 26 -4.20 -6.32 -1.95
CA TRP A 26 -2.89 -6.95 -2.14
C TRP A 26 -2.97 -7.90 -3.32
N LEU A 27 -2.54 -7.44 -4.49
CA LEU A 27 -2.60 -8.23 -5.73
C LEU A 27 -1.53 -9.31 -5.76
N SER A 28 -0.40 -9.08 -5.09
CA SER A 28 0.64 -10.09 -4.93
C SER A 28 1.15 -10.12 -3.49
N GLU A 29 0.99 -11.24 -2.86
CA GLU A 29 1.49 -11.57 -1.53
C GLU A 29 1.63 -13.09 -1.44
N PRO A 30 2.25 -13.64 -0.38
CA PRO A 30 2.45 -15.08 -0.29
C PRO A 30 1.18 -15.92 -0.48
N GLY A 31 0.05 -15.48 0.05
CA GLY A 31 -1.22 -16.18 -0.07
C GLY A 31 -1.82 -16.17 -1.48
N VAL A 32 -1.49 -15.19 -2.29
CA VAL A 32 -2.05 -15.01 -3.64
C VAL A 32 -1.14 -15.60 -4.72
N THR A 33 0.10 -15.10 -4.81
CA THR A 33 1.05 -15.48 -5.88
C THR A 33 2.14 -16.43 -5.41
N GLY A 34 2.31 -16.59 -4.11
CA GLY A 34 3.39 -17.37 -3.51
C GLY A 34 4.70 -16.58 -3.34
N SER A 35 4.72 -15.30 -3.72
CA SER A 35 5.94 -14.49 -3.58
C SER A 35 6.17 -14.05 -2.14
N GLY A 36 7.38 -14.31 -1.62
CA GLY A 36 7.83 -13.77 -0.34
C GLY A 36 8.87 -12.65 -0.49
N ILE A 37 9.24 -12.33 -1.73
CA ILE A 37 10.32 -11.36 -2.03
C ILE A 37 9.74 -9.98 -2.35
N MET A 38 8.61 -9.95 -3.03
CA MET A 38 7.92 -8.70 -3.35
C MET A 38 6.44 -8.81 -2.99
N THR A 39 5.93 -7.76 -2.37
CA THR A 39 4.50 -7.62 -2.10
C THR A 39 4.00 -6.40 -2.85
N THR A 40 2.91 -6.55 -3.59
CA THR A 40 2.38 -5.48 -4.44
C THR A 40 0.89 -5.30 -4.19
N GLY A 41 0.50 -4.06 -3.94
CA GLY A 41 -0.89 -3.73 -3.70
C GLY A 41 -1.32 -2.44 -4.38
N VAL A 42 -2.62 -2.27 -4.49
CA VAL A 42 -3.25 -1.03 -4.92
C VAL A 42 -3.97 -0.42 -3.73
N VAL A 43 -3.64 0.83 -3.44
CA VAL A 43 -4.16 1.59 -2.31
C VAL A 43 -5.05 2.71 -2.83
N ASP A 44 -6.26 2.81 -2.30
CA ASP A 44 -7.16 3.94 -2.54
C ASP A 44 -7.25 4.75 -1.25
N LEU A 45 -6.75 5.99 -1.29
CA LEU A 45 -6.88 6.94 -0.19
C LEU A 45 -8.10 7.82 -0.44
N GLU A 46 -8.98 7.93 0.55
CA GLU A 46 -10.11 8.85 0.49
C GLU A 46 -9.64 10.30 0.55
N ALA A 47 -10.42 11.20 -0.05
CA ALA A 47 -10.13 12.64 -0.05
C ALA A 47 -9.92 13.16 1.39
N GLY A 48 -8.85 13.91 1.59
CA GLY A 48 -8.50 14.48 2.88
C GLY A 48 -7.93 13.51 3.90
N LYS A 49 -7.75 12.23 3.53
CA LYS A 49 -7.23 11.20 4.42
C LYS A 49 -5.89 10.67 3.93
N GLY A 50 -5.18 9.99 4.80
CA GLY A 50 -3.89 9.42 4.48
C GLY A 50 -3.45 8.36 5.45
N HIS A 51 -2.41 7.65 5.06
CA HIS A 51 -1.74 6.70 5.93
C HIS A 51 -0.78 7.47 6.84
N GLU A 52 -1.00 7.35 8.14
CA GLU A 52 -0.23 8.08 9.15
C GLU A 52 1.26 7.73 9.13
N ARG A 53 2.04 8.50 9.86
CA ARG A 53 3.49 8.29 10.04
C ARG A 53 3.78 6.86 10.47
N HIS A 54 4.54 6.14 9.66
CA HIS A 54 4.93 4.75 9.91
C HIS A 54 6.22 4.43 9.18
N ASN A 55 6.81 3.28 9.47
CA ASN A 55 7.96 2.77 8.76
C ASN A 55 7.82 1.27 8.49
N HIS A 56 8.69 0.76 7.62
CA HIS A 56 8.78 -0.66 7.32
C HIS A 56 10.22 -1.13 7.61
N PRO A 57 10.48 -1.69 8.80
CA PRO A 57 11.83 -2.14 9.16
C PRO A 57 12.38 -3.18 8.18
N GLY A 58 13.58 -2.90 7.66
CA GLY A 58 14.26 -3.81 6.75
C GLY A 58 13.64 -3.95 5.36
N CYS A 59 12.70 -3.07 4.99
CA CYS A 59 11.93 -3.21 3.77
C CYS A 59 11.88 -1.89 2.99
N ASP A 60 12.47 -1.90 1.80
CA ASP A 60 12.30 -0.78 0.84
C ASP A 60 10.88 -0.78 0.28
N GLU A 61 10.39 0.41 -0.02
CA GLU A 61 9.08 0.59 -0.62
C GLU A 61 9.15 1.49 -1.85
N ILE A 62 8.41 1.13 -2.89
CA ILE A 62 8.11 2.02 -4.02
C ILE A 62 6.63 2.36 -3.96
N ILE A 63 6.32 3.65 -4.12
CA ILE A 63 4.96 4.14 -4.30
C ILE A 63 4.90 4.81 -5.67
N TYR A 64 3.98 4.38 -6.50
CA TYR A 64 3.69 5.03 -7.78
C TYR A 64 2.28 5.59 -7.74
N VAL A 65 2.14 6.90 -8.02
CA VAL A 65 0.84 7.55 -8.03
C VAL A 65 0.14 7.26 -9.35
N ILE A 66 -0.92 6.47 -9.31
CA ILE A 66 -1.71 6.13 -10.49
C ILE A 66 -2.66 7.27 -10.82
N GLN A 67 -3.34 7.81 -9.81
CA GLN A 67 -4.41 8.81 -9.96
C GLN A 67 -4.45 9.71 -8.75
N GLY A 68 -4.82 10.97 -8.98
CA GLY A 68 -5.00 11.94 -7.90
C GLY A 68 -3.74 12.70 -7.55
N GLN A 69 -3.78 13.37 -6.42
CA GLN A 69 -2.67 14.19 -5.92
C GLN A 69 -2.63 14.16 -4.41
N GLY A 70 -1.45 14.36 -3.87
CA GLY A 70 -1.26 14.33 -2.43
C GLY A 70 0.04 14.97 -2.00
N GLU A 71 0.33 14.81 -0.71
CA GLU A 71 1.57 15.26 -0.09
C GLU A 71 2.26 14.05 0.52
N GLN A 72 3.54 13.88 0.20
CA GLN A 72 4.38 12.82 0.74
C GLN A 72 5.47 13.43 1.61
N PHE A 73 5.68 12.85 2.80
CA PHE A 73 6.85 13.17 3.60
C PHE A 73 7.69 11.93 3.85
N ILE A 74 9.00 12.15 4.01
CA ILE A 74 9.98 11.13 4.41
C ILE A 74 10.89 11.78 5.44
N GLU A 75 11.08 11.11 6.58
CA GLU A 75 12.03 11.52 7.61
C GLU A 75 13.36 10.78 7.40
N PHE A 76 14.44 11.51 7.21
CA PHE A 76 15.77 10.92 7.07
C PHE A 76 16.41 10.62 8.42
N GLU A 77 17.47 9.80 8.40
CA GLU A 77 18.18 9.35 9.60
C GLU A 77 18.74 10.48 10.47
N ASP A 78 19.10 11.60 9.84
CA ASP A 78 19.61 12.80 10.54
C ASP A 78 18.51 13.68 11.15
N GLY A 79 17.23 13.26 10.99
CA GLY A 79 16.06 14.01 11.47
C GLY A 79 15.54 15.04 10.49
N GLU A 80 16.18 15.22 9.34
CA GLU A 80 15.67 16.07 8.27
C GLU A 80 14.40 15.48 7.67
N VAL A 81 13.40 16.31 7.38
CA VAL A 81 12.15 15.91 6.75
C VAL A 81 12.06 16.48 5.34
N SER A 82 11.89 15.60 4.36
CA SER A 82 11.55 16.00 3.01
C SER A 82 10.04 15.87 2.82
N LYS A 83 9.41 16.94 2.36
CA LYS A 83 7.98 16.99 2.08
C LYS A 83 7.76 17.52 0.68
N ARG A 84 6.92 16.84 -0.09
CA ARG A 84 6.70 17.21 -1.48
C ARG A 84 5.27 16.88 -1.91
N ASN A 85 4.71 17.75 -2.75
CA ASN A 85 3.47 17.45 -3.47
C ASN A 85 3.77 16.44 -4.58
N VAL A 86 2.90 15.42 -4.67
CA VAL A 86 2.99 14.36 -5.67
C VAL A 86 1.66 14.22 -6.39
N LYS A 87 1.72 13.78 -7.64
CA LYS A 87 0.55 13.62 -8.50
C LYS A 87 0.72 12.43 -9.43
N SER A 88 -0.32 12.12 -10.16
CA SER A 88 -0.33 11.02 -11.15
C SER A 88 0.94 11.01 -12.00
N GLY A 89 1.61 9.87 -12.04
CA GLY A 89 2.86 9.66 -12.77
C GLY A 89 4.13 9.78 -11.92
N ASP A 90 4.03 10.31 -10.70
CA ASP A 90 5.18 10.44 -9.81
C ASP A 90 5.48 9.11 -9.11
N LEU A 91 6.77 8.85 -8.92
CA LEU A 91 7.25 7.71 -8.14
C LEU A 91 7.98 8.22 -6.90
N ILE A 92 7.70 7.58 -5.78
CA ILE A 92 8.39 7.82 -4.51
C ILE A 92 9.15 6.54 -4.14
N PHE A 93 10.44 6.66 -3.86
CA PHE A 93 11.23 5.59 -3.29
C PHE A 93 11.48 5.86 -1.82
N ILE A 94 11.12 4.91 -0.97
CA ILE A 94 11.27 5.02 0.47
C ILE A 94 12.26 3.94 0.93
N PRO A 95 13.48 4.34 1.32
CA PRO A 95 14.44 3.40 1.89
C PRO A 95 13.88 2.71 3.14
N ALA A 96 14.35 1.50 3.39
CA ALA A 96 14.01 0.74 4.59
C ALA A 96 14.20 1.58 5.86
N ASP A 97 13.36 1.35 6.85
CA ASP A 97 13.42 1.94 8.18
C ASP A 97 12.95 3.42 8.27
N LEU A 98 12.91 4.17 7.18
CA LEU A 98 12.55 5.58 7.23
C LEU A 98 11.06 5.79 7.48
N TYR A 99 10.74 6.65 8.43
CA TYR A 99 9.35 7.05 8.68
C TYR A 99 8.84 7.91 7.54
N HIS A 100 7.60 7.67 7.16
CA HIS A 100 6.97 8.35 6.05
C HIS A 100 5.45 8.36 6.19
N GLY A 101 4.79 9.11 5.32
CA GLY A 101 3.34 9.13 5.23
C GLY A 101 2.87 9.82 3.98
N THR A 102 1.69 9.44 3.51
CA THR A 102 1.05 10.00 2.33
C THR A 102 -0.31 10.55 2.71
N LEU A 103 -0.59 11.80 2.33
CA LEU A 103 -1.89 12.45 2.56
C LEU A 103 -2.52 12.78 1.21
N ASN A 104 -3.77 12.36 1.01
CA ASN A 104 -4.55 12.78 -0.15
C ASN A 104 -5.05 14.21 0.06
N THR A 105 -4.50 15.16 -0.70
CA THR A 105 -4.87 16.58 -0.61
C THR A 105 -5.88 17.01 -1.69
N GLY A 106 -6.28 16.06 -2.55
CA GLY A 106 -7.27 16.32 -3.58
C GLY A 106 -8.72 16.13 -3.11
N GLU A 107 -9.65 16.34 -4.01
CA GLU A 107 -11.09 16.20 -3.73
C GLU A 107 -11.62 14.80 -4.07
N GLY A 108 -10.89 14.03 -4.86
CA GLY A 108 -11.24 12.67 -5.25
C GLY A 108 -10.32 11.63 -4.61
N VAL A 109 -10.51 10.38 -5.00
CA VAL A 109 -9.66 9.27 -4.54
C VAL A 109 -8.25 9.44 -5.09
N MET A 110 -7.25 9.22 -4.24
CA MET A 110 -5.86 9.08 -4.65
C MET A 110 -5.51 7.60 -4.72
N GLN A 111 -5.14 7.12 -5.90
CA GLN A 111 -4.81 5.72 -6.10
C GLN A 111 -3.31 5.52 -6.27
N LEU A 112 -2.76 4.60 -5.50
CA LEU A 112 -1.34 4.30 -5.46
C LEU A 112 -1.10 2.83 -5.78
N LEU A 113 -0.03 2.55 -6.53
CA LEU A 113 0.57 1.23 -6.58
C LEU A 113 1.72 1.21 -5.58
N VAL A 114 1.70 0.27 -4.65
CA VAL A 114 2.77 0.11 -3.67
C VAL A 114 3.48 -1.23 -3.89
N VAL A 115 4.80 -1.19 -3.81
CA VAL A 115 5.65 -2.38 -3.94
C VAL A 115 6.59 -2.42 -2.74
N TYR A 116 6.52 -3.50 -1.98
CA TYR A 116 7.43 -3.77 -0.86
C TYR A 116 8.47 -4.82 -1.28
N GLN A 117 9.69 -4.63 -0.80
CA GLN A 117 10.80 -5.54 -1.05
C GLN A 117 10.55 -6.96 -0.52
N SER A 118 9.74 -7.10 0.51
CA SER A 118 9.47 -8.37 1.16
C SER A 118 8.03 -8.49 1.62
N ALA A 119 7.62 -9.70 2.01
CA ALA A 119 6.37 -9.91 2.73
C ALA A 119 6.51 -9.42 4.18
N GLY A 120 5.40 -9.02 4.77
CA GLY A 120 5.32 -8.57 6.17
C GLY A 120 4.38 -7.40 6.38
N PRO A 121 4.59 -6.24 5.74
CA PRO A 121 3.73 -5.06 5.95
C PRO A 121 2.24 -5.33 5.71
N GLU A 122 1.90 -6.14 4.72
CA GLU A 122 0.52 -6.50 4.39
C GLU A 122 -0.15 -7.30 5.52
N ALA A 123 0.62 -8.14 6.20
CA ALA A 123 0.12 -8.94 7.32
C ALA A 123 -0.14 -8.07 8.55
N LEU A 124 0.70 -7.08 8.79
CA LEU A 124 0.53 -6.16 9.93
C LEU A 124 -0.76 -5.34 9.81
N LEU A 125 -1.10 -4.87 8.63
CA LEU A 125 -2.34 -4.11 8.43
C LEU A 125 -3.58 -4.91 8.79
N ARG A 126 -3.59 -6.21 8.53
CA ARG A 126 -4.71 -7.09 8.90
C ARG A 126 -4.88 -7.25 10.42
N THR A 127 -3.86 -6.98 11.20
CA THR A 127 -3.92 -7.09 12.67
C THR A 127 -4.48 -5.85 13.34
N LEU A 128 -4.64 -4.74 12.61
CA LEU A 128 -5.16 -3.51 13.16
C LEU A 128 -6.65 -3.68 13.53
N PRO A 129 -7.08 -3.16 14.71
CA PRO A 129 -8.46 -3.35 15.17
C PRO A 129 -9.49 -2.69 14.24
N ASP A 130 -9.09 -1.65 13.52
CA ASP A 130 -9.98 -0.93 12.60
C ASP A 130 -9.96 -1.48 11.17
N CYS A 131 -9.24 -2.57 10.93
CA CYS A 131 -9.21 -3.20 9.62
C CYS A 131 -10.37 -4.18 9.45
N GLU A 132 -11.21 -3.92 8.46
CA GLU A 132 -12.26 -4.83 8.03
C GLU A 132 -11.84 -5.51 6.73
N ILE A 133 -12.31 -6.73 6.51
CA ILE A 133 -11.98 -7.48 5.30
C ILE A 133 -13.25 -7.78 4.52
N ILE A 134 -13.26 -7.36 3.25
CA ILE A 134 -14.29 -7.76 2.29
C ILE A 134 -13.72 -8.93 1.49
N PRO A 135 -14.36 -10.11 1.51
CA PRO A 135 -13.86 -11.28 0.78
C PRO A 135 -13.73 -11.04 -0.72
N ALA A 136 -12.85 -11.81 -1.36
CA ALA A 136 -12.73 -11.81 -2.82
C ALA A 136 -14.07 -12.23 -3.44
N LYS A 137 -14.42 -11.61 -4.57
CA LYS A 137 -15.64 -11.95 -5.32
C LYS A 137 -15.47 -13.27 -6.07
N ASN A 138 -14.26 -13.52 -6.58
CA ASN A 138 -13.93 -14.75 -7.28
C ASN A 138 -13.42 -15.79 -6.28
N ASN A 139 -14.24 -16.80 -6.04
CA ASN A 139 -13.89 -17.94 -5.18
C ASN A 139 -13.44 -19.12 -6.05
N GLY A 140 -12.32 -18.89 -6.75
CA GLY A 140 -11.81 -19.90 -7.67
C GLY A 140 -11.26 -21.14 -7.02
#